data_063aedbb12dd4e543acedf81eba7ae07
#
_entry.id   063aedbb12dd4e543acedf81eba7ae07
#
_cell.length_a   1.000
_cell.length_b   1.000
_cell.length_c   1.000
_cell.angle_alpha   90.00
_cell.angle_beta   90.00
_cell.angle_gamma   90.00
#
_symmetry.space_group_name_H-M   'P 1'
#
loop_
_entity.id
_entity.type
_entity.pdbx_description
1 polymer ?
#
loop_
_entity_poly.entity_id
_entity_poly.type
_entity_poly.pdbx_seq_one_letter_code
_entity_poly.pdbx_strand_id
1 'polypeptide(L)'
;MASPAPPTLADAVEQWLTVKRAGRGLSPHTVRAYRADVATFAAHLSGVSPTDRGVASRVALSQLSPVAVTAALSAIQASGAADKTRARLHGTLTGLFAYLVQQGLLEQDPLIAAGVDRPKVGKRLPRYVDKPAEFAQIIAAAATPDPGARDPWAQRDLALAGLLAGTAARAGEVCALTVGDLVLGGEEPYVRVIGKGSVTRDCPLSPELVGVLESYLVSRQARTGTPARKRDPVFLNTRLAPLSTAALDHSVRGWFARADVPLPPGAAAHAFRHTVAMQLIGLGESATVVQDLLGHASLSSTQVYTKAAGRHVRAAANALPLRQLVRDLPKPSP
;
A
#
# COMPACT_ATOMS: atom_id res chain seq x y z
N MET A 1 11.31 -49.19 -12.08
CA MET A 1 11.41 -47.89 -11.45
C MET A 1 10.05 -47.22 -11.56
N ALA A 2 9.43 -46.84 -10.46
CA ALA A 2 8.14 -46.13 -10.50
C ALA A 2 8.33 -44.77 -11.21
N SER A 3 7.47 -44.49 -12.19
CA SER A 3 7.44 -43.18 -12.83
C SER A 3 7.23 -42.09 -11.75
N PRO A 4 7.97 -40.97 -11.75
CA PRO A 4 7.75 -39.92 -10.77
C PRO A 4 6.29 -39.46 -10.84
N ALA A 5 5.70 -39.23 -9.67
CA ALA A 5 4.32 -38.71 -9.59
C ALA A 5 4.19 -37.43 -10.41
N PRO A 6 3.08 -37.22 -11.13
CA PRO A 6 2.88 -36.01 -11.92
C PRO A 6 2.94 -34.77 -11.00
N PRO A 7 3.56 -33.67 -11.46
CA PRO A 7 3.72 -32.50 -10.64
C PRO A 7 2.34 -31.90 -10.26
N THR A 8 2.22 -31.48 -9.00
CA THR A 8 1.01 -30.84 -8.50
C THR A 8 1.04 -29.33 -8.74
N LEU A 9 -0.11 -28.69 -8.60
CA LEU A 9 -0.21 -27.23 -8.68
C LEU A 9 0.65 -26.55 -7.59
N ALA A 10 0.78 -27.16 -6.40
CA ALA A 10 1.65 -26.64 -5.34
C ALA A 10 3.13 -26.67 -5.73
N ASP A 11 3.60 -27.79 -6.31
CA ASP A 11 4.98 -27.91 -6.78
C ASP A 11 5.30 -26.87 -7.86
N ALA A 12 4.39 -26.71 -8.80
CA ALA A 12 4.49 -25.74 -9.88
C ALA A 12 4.58 -24.29 -9.36
N VAL A 13 3.77 -23.94 -8.36
CA VAL A 13 3.79 -22.61 -7.72
C VAL A 13 5.13 -22.34 -7.04
N GLU A 14 5.67 -23.30 -6.29
CA GLU A 14 6.95 -23.09 -5.60
C GLU A 14 8.12 -22.96 -6.59
N GLN A 15 8.12 -23.71 -7.67
CA GLN A 15 9.11 -23.56 -8.74
C GLN A 15 8.99 -22.18 -9.40
N TRP A 16 7.78 -21.77 -9.79
CA TRP A 16 7.51 -20.45 -10.35
C TRP A 16 7.94 -19.30 -9.43
N LEU A 17 7.63 -19.41 -8.13
CA LEU A 17 8.03 -18.42 -7.14
C LEU A 17 9.54 -18.36 -6.97
N THR A 18 10.24 -19.49 -7.07
CA THR A 18 11.70 -19.56 -7.01
C THR A 18 12.32 -18.81 -8.19
N VAL A 19 11.86 -19.07 -9.41
CA VAL A 19 12.32 -18.35 -10.61
C VAL A 19 12.04 -16.85 -10.52
N LYS A 20 10.83 -16.48 -10.07
CA LYS A 20 10.46 -15.06 -9.90
C LYS A 20 11.27 -14.35 -8.82
N ARG A 21 11.68 -15.05 -7.75
CA ARG A 21 12.56 -14.47 -6.72
C ARG A 21 13.96 -14.20 -7.26
N ALA A 22 14.52 -15.16 -8.03
CA ALA A 22 15.84 -15.01 -8.63
C ALA A 22 15.89 -13.83 -9.62
N GLY A 23 14.84 -13.64 -10.43
CA GLY A 23 14.85 -12.61 -11.47
C GLY A 23 14.39 -11.21 -11.03
N ARG A 24 13.47 -11.09 -10.07
CA ARG A 24 12.80 -9.80 -9.74
C ARG A 24 12.80 -9.41 -8.26
N GLY A 25 13.42 -10.18 -7.38
CA GLY A 25 13.49 -9.86 -5.95
C GLY A 25 12.10 -9.69 -5.30
N LEU A 26 11.24 -10.72 -5.40
CA LEU A 26 9.89 -10.64 -4.84
C LEU A 26 9.89 -10.45 -3.32
N SER A 27 9.09 -9.50 -2.83
CA SER A 27 8.91 -9.33 -1.40
C SER A 27 8.22 -10.54 -0.76
N PRO A 28 8.47 -10.86 0.53
CA PRO A 28 7.76 -11.91 1.25
C PRO A 28 6.23 -11.73 1.22
N HIS A 29 5.76 -10.49 1.21
CA HIS A 29 4.33 -10.17 1.10
C HIS A 29 3.76 -10.57 -0.27
N THR A 30 4.47 -10.28 -1.36
CA THR A 30 4.06 -10.67 -2.72
C THR A 30 3.97 -12.19 -2.87
N VAL A 31 4.96 -12.91 -2.30
CA VAL A 31 4.97 -14.38 -2.29
C VAL A 31 3.76 -14.94 -1.55
N ARG A 32 3.45 -14.40 -0.36
CA ARG A 32 2.25 -14.81 0.39
C ARG A 32 0.96 -14.53 -0.39
N ALA A 33 0.88 -13.38 -1.07
CA ALA A 33 -0.29 -13.03 -1.87
C ALA A 33 -0.48 -14.00 -3.05
N TYR A 34 0.58 -14.35 -3.76
CA TYR A 34 0.51 -15.32 -4.87
C TYR A 34 0.09 -16.71 -4.38
N ARG A 35 0.67 -17.19 -3.27
CA ARG A 35 0.23 -18.47 -2.67
C ARG A 35 -1.24 -18.45 -2.27
N ALA A 36 -1.70 -17.37 -1.66
CA ALA A 36 -3.11 -17.23 -1.27
C ALA A 36 -4.05 -17.20 -2.48
N ASP A 37 -3.66 -16.51 -3.56
CA ASP A 37 -4.45 -16.49 -4.80
C ASP A 37 -4.57 -17.88 -5.41
N VAL A 38 -3.45 -18.62 -5.51
CA VAL A 38 -3.47 -19.99 -6.06
C VAL A 38 -4.24 -20.95 -5.16
N ALA A 39 -4.11 -20.84 -3.83
CA ALA A 39 -4.90 -21.65 -2.90
C ALA A 39 -6.41 -21.38 -3.05
N THR A 40 -6.82 -20.13 -3.19
CA THR A 40 -8.21 -19.76 -3.46
C THR A 40 -8.71 -20.34 -4.78
N PHE A 41 -7.92 -20.22 -5.84
CA PHE A 41 -8.24 -20.81 -7.14
C PHE A 41 -8.37 -22.33 -7.06
N ALA A 42 -7.39 -23.02 -6.45
CA ALA A 42 -7.40 -24.48 -6.29
C ALA A 42 -8.60 -24.98 -5.50
N ALA A 43 -9.02 -24.25 -4.47
CA ALA A 43 -10.21 -24.58 -3.69
C ALA A 43 -11.50 -24.57 -4.55
N HIS A 44 -11.69 -23.52 -5.35
CA HIS A 44 -12.85 -23.43 -6.23
C HIS A 44 -12.78 -24.42 -7.40
N LEU A 45 -11.57 -24.71 -7.90
CA LEU A 45 -11.35 -25.72 -8.94
C LEU A 45 -11.75 -27.14 -8.43
N SER A 46 -11.47 -27.43 -7.16
CA SER A 46 -11.76 -28.74 -6.54
C SER A 46 -13.11 -28.78 -5.83
N GLY A 47 -13.89 -27.69 -5.80
CA GLY A 47 -15.18 -27.63 -5.11
C GLY A 47 -15.08 -27.76 -3.58
N VAL A 48 -13.92 -27.41 -2.97
CA VAL A 48 -13.69 -27.48 -1.52
C VAL A 48 -13.62 -26.09 -0.89
N SER A 49 -13.66 -26.05 0.45
CA SER A 49 -13.58 -24.77 1.19
C SER A 49 -12.27 -24.03 0.90
N PRO A 50 -12.30 -22.70 0.68
CA PRO A 50 -11.09 -21.86 0.53
C PRO A 50 -10.18 -21.85 1.78
N THR A 51 -10.62 -22.36 2.92
CA THR A 51 -9.82 -22.52 4.13
C THR A 51 -8.90 -23.74 4.13
N ASP A 52 -9.08 -24.67 3.18
CA ASP A 52 -8.22 -25.84 3.03
C ASP A 52 -6.84 -25.44 2.47
N ARG A 53 -5.86 -25.34 3.35
CA ARG A 53 -4.49 -24.92 3.01
C ARG A 53 -3.72 -25.94 2.18
N GLY A 54 -4.16 -27.22 2.15
CA GLY A 54 -3.51 -28.30 1.43
C GLY A 54 -4.09 -28.57 0.04
N VAL A 55 -5.10 -27.81 -0.40
CA VAL A 55 -5.82 -28.12 -1.64
C VAL A 55 -4.92 -28.08 -2.88
N ALA A 56 -4.00 -27.11 -2.98
CA ALA A 56 -3.13 -26.99 -4.14
C ALA A 56 -2.17 -28.19 -4.33
N SER A 57 -1.83 -28.91 -3.26
CA SER A 57 -1.01 -30.13 -3.33
C SER A 57 -1.78 -31.36 -3.83
N ARG A 58 -3.11 -31.26 -3.91
CA ARG A 58 -3.97 -32.33 -4.43
C ARG A 58 -4.45 -32.09 -5.86
N VAL A 59 -4.23 -30.88 -6.41
CA VAL A 59 -4.59 -30.53 -7.80
C VAL A 59 -3.46 -30.95 -8.73
N ALA A 60 -3.73 -31.91 -9.62
CA ALA A 60 -2.82 -32.27 -10.70
C ALA A 60 -2.89 -31.21 -11.83
N LEU A 61 -1.77 -30.96 -12.52
CA LEU A 61 -1.75 -29.99 -13.62
C LEU A 61 -2.67 -30.39 -14.78
N SER A 62 -2.93 -31.70 -14.97
CA SER A 62 -3.88 -32.20 -15.96
C SER A 62 -5.33 -31.75 -15.74
N GLN A 63 -5.67 -31.29 -14.53
CA GLN A 63 -7.00 -30.75 -14.20
C GLN A 63 -7.18 -29.29 -14.65
N LEU A 64 -6.12 -28.61 -15.10
CA LEU A 64 -6.13 -27.22 -15.53
C LEU A 64 -6.64 -27.05 -16.97
N SER A 65 -7.74 -27.70 -17.31
CA SER A 65 -8.38 -27.50 -18.63
C SER A 65 -9.00 -26.10 -18.72
N PRO A 66 -9.15 -25.51 -19.92
CA PRO A 66 -9.84 -24.21 -20.12
C PRO A 66 -11.23 -24.19 -19.49
N VAL A 67 -11.99 -25.27 -19.61
CA VAL A 67 -13.34 -25.38 -19.04
C VAL A 67 -13.30 -25.37 -17.51
N ALA A 68 -12.42 -26.16 -16.89
CA ALA A 68 -12.28 -26.22 -15.44
C ALA A 68 -11.80 -24.88 -14.83
N VAL A 69 -10.86 -24.22 -15.50
CA VAL A 69 -10.36 -22.90 -15.08
C VAL A 69 -11.48 -21.84 -15.15
N THR A 70 -12.26 -21.83 -16.24
CA THR A 70 -13.41 -20.91 -16.38
C THR A 70 -14.46 -21.18 -15.31
N ALA A 71 -14.79 -22.43 -15.03
CA ALA A 71 -15.74 -22.79 -13.98
C ALA A 71 -15.27 -22.33 -12.59
N ALA A 72 -13.98 -22.51 -12.26
CA ALA A 72 -13.40 -22.05 -11.00
C ALA A 72 -13.46 -20.52 -10.86
N LEU A 73 -13.14 -19.77 -11.92
CA LEU A 73 -13.22 -18.31 -11.93
C LEU A 73 -14.65 -17.80 -11.79
N SER A 74 -15.62 -18.47 -12.44
CA SER A 74 -17.04 -18.18 -12.29
C SER A 74 -17.53 -18.44 -10.86
N ALA A 75 -17.09 -19.53 -10.22
CA ALA A 75 -17.39 -19.82 -8.83
C ALA A 75 -16.80 -18.77 -7.87
N ILE A 76 -15.56 -18.29 -8.13
CA ILE A 76 -14.94 -17.19 -7.37
C ILE A 76 -15.78 -15.90 -7.54
N GLN A 77 -16.29 -15.62 -8.72
CA GLN A 77 -17.16 -14.48 -8.94
C GLN A 77 -18.48 -14.64 -8.18
N ALA A 78 -19.12 -15.80 -8.25
CA ALA A 78 -20.36 -16.10 -7.57
C ALA A 78 -20.24 -16.06 -6.04
N SER A 79 -19.04 -16.30 -5.48
CA SER A 79 -18.76 -16.18 -4.04
C SER A 79 -18.76 -14.73 -3.52
N GLY A 80 -18.99 -13.73 -4.39
CA GLY A 80 -18.99 -12.31 -4.02
C GLY A 80 -17.59 -11.68 -3.90
N ALA A 81 -16.55 -12.34 -4.44
CA ALA A 81 -15.19 -11.79 -4.42
C ALA A 81 -15.11 -10.44 -5.15
N ALA A 82 -14.54 -9.43 -4.49
CA ALA A 82 -14.44 -8.08 -5.04
C ALA A 82 -13.64 -8.05 -6.35
N ASP A 83 -14.00 -7.18 -7.29
CA ASP A 83 -13.35 -7.02 -8.62
C ASP A 83 -11.84 -6.86 -8.52
N LYS A 84 -11.34 -6.09 -7.54
CA LYS A 84 -9.91 -5.90 -7.30
C LYS A 84 -9.23 -7.22 -6.92
N THR A 85 -9.88 -8.05 -6.11
CA THR A 85 -9.36 -9.38 -5.72
C THR A 85 -9.35 -10.31 -6.92
N ARG A 86 -10.43 -10.35 -7.70
CA ARG A 86 -10.55 -11.16 -8.93
C ARG A 86 -9.49 -10.76 -9.97
N ALA A 87 -9.29 -9.43 -10.19
CA ALA A 87 -8.29 -8.94 -11.13
C ALA A 87 -6.85 -9.23 -10.67
N ARG A 88 -6.58 -9.24 -9.35
CA ARG A 88 -5.27 -9.63 -8.79
C ARG A 88 -5.04 -11.12 -8.99
N LEU A 89 -6.01 -11.96 -8.63
CA LEU A 89 -5.98 -13.41 -8.83
C LEU A 89 -5.77 -13.77 -10.30
N HIS A 90 -6.52 -13.15 -11.21
CA HIS A 90 -6.32 -13.32 -12.65
C HIS A 90 -4.86 -13.02 -13.06
N GLY A 91 -4.28 -11.89 -12.61
CA GLY A 91 -2.90 -11.56 -12.90
C GLY A 91 -1.88 -12.56 -12.32
N THR A 92 -2.19 -13.16 -11.16
CA THR A 92 -1.39 -14.25 -10.57
C THR A 92 -1.43 -15.48 -11.45
N LEU A 93 -2.63 -15.91 -11.88
CA LEU A 93 -2.82 -17.07 -12.75
C LEU A 93 -2.20 -16.88 -14.13
N THR A 94 -2.37 -15.71 -14.76
CA THR A 94 -1.70 -15.36 -16.02
C THR A 94 -0.19 -15.57 -15.93
N GLY A 95 0.43 -15.07 -14.84
CA GLY A 95 1.87 -15.24 -14.64
C GLY A 95 2.29 -16.69 -14.40
N LEU A 96 1.47 -17.46 -13.69
CA LEU A 96 1.72 -18.87 -13.40
C LEU A 96 1.53 -19.73 -14.66
N PHE A 97 0.43 -19.59 -15.39
CA PHE A 97 0.15 -20.39 -16.58
C PHE A 97 1.13 -20.11 -17.72
N ALA A 98 1.52 -18.84 -17.92
CA ALA A 98 2.60 -18.52 -18.85
C ALA A 98 3.91 -19.21 -18.50
N TYR A 99 4.26 -19.32 -17.20
CA TYR A 99 5.41 -20.08 -16.75
C TYR A 99 5.24 -21.58 -17.03
N LEU A 100 4.08 -22.17 -16.74
CA LEU A 100 3.84 -23.61 -16.97
C LEU A 100 3.93 -23.98 -18.45
N VAL A 101 3.41 -23.15 -19.33
CA VAL A 101 3.54 -23.33 -20.79
C VAL A 101 5.02 -23.21 -21.22
N GLN A 102 5.75 -22.22 -20.70
CA GLN A 102 7.19 -22.06 -21.00
C GLN A 102 8.03 -23.25 -20.54
N GLN A 103 7.63 -23.95 -19.46
CA GLN A 103 8.30 -25.14 -18.97
C GLN A 103 7.80 -26.44 -19.65
N GLY A 104 6.87 -26.36 -20.60
CA GLY A 104 6.28 -27.54 -21.25
C GLY A 104 5.39 -28.38 -20.33
N LEU A 105 4.95 -27.82 -19.19
CA LEU A 105 4.06 -28.48 -18.22
C LEU A 105 2.58 -28.32 -18.59
N LEU A 106 2.25 -27.38 -19.45
CA LEU A 106 0.96 -27.19 -20.11
C LEU A 106 1.21 -26.97 -21.61
N GLU A 107 0.33 -27.50 -22.46
CA GLU A 107 0.40 -27.29 -23.92
C GLU A 107 0.02 -25.85 -24.30
N GLN A 108 -0.95 -25.26 -23.59
CA GLN A 108 -1.46 -23.91 -23.81
C GLN A 108 -1.89 -23.24 -22.51
N ASP A 109 -1.93 -21.90 -22.52
CA ASP A 109 -2.47 -21.14 -21.38
C ASP A 109 -3.99 -21.31 -21.31
N PRO A 110 -4.54 -21.87 -20.22
CA PRO A 110 -5.98 -22.12 -20.11
C PRO A 110 -6.82 -20.85 -20.10
N LEU A 111 -6.29 -19.70 -19.65
CA LEU A 111 -7.01 -18.42 -19.69
C LEU A 111 -7.14 -17.91 -21.11
N ILE A 112 -6.05 -18.00 -21.89
CA ILE A 112 -6.03 -17.58 -23.30
C ILE A 112 -6.93 -18.51 -24.12
N ALA A 113 -6.80 -19.82 -23.93
CA ALA A 113 -7.60 -20.82 -24.66
C ALA A 113 -9.10 -20.70 -24.36
N ALA A 114 -9.48 -20.25 -23.17
CA ALA A 114 -10.87 -20.03 -22.79
C ALA A 114 -11.38 -18.62 -23.12
N GLY A 115 -10.54 -17.71 -23.66
CA GLY A 115 -10.90 -16.33 -23.93
C GLY A 115 -11.27 -15.53 -22.68
N VAL A 116 -10.67 -15.85 -21.51
CA VAL A 116 -10.99 -15.20 -20.23
C VAL A 116 -10.23 -13.89 -20.11
N ASP A 117 -10.95 -12.79 -20.20
CA ASP A 117 -10.41 -11.46 -20.01
C ASP A 117 -10.18 -11.13 -18.51
N ARG A 118 -9.18 -10.28 -18.29
CA ARG A 118 -8.94 -9.74 -16.95
C ARG A 118 -10.12 -8.88 -16.48
N PRO A 119 -10.67 -9.12 -15.28
CA PRO A 119 -11.75 -8.31 -14.74
C PRO A 119 -11.42 -6.81 -14.72
N LYS A 120 -12.32 -5.99 -15.26
CA LYS A 120 -12.18 -4.52 -15.24
C LYS A 120 -12.40 -4.03 -13.81
N VAL A 121 -11.40 -3.36 -13.25
CA VAL A 121 -11.50 -2.71 -11.94
C VAL A 121 -11.78 -1.24 -12.17
N GLY A 122 -12.93 -0.77 -11.70
CA GLY A 122 -13.26 0.66 -11.75
C GLY A 122 -12.20 1.47 -10.98
N LYS A 123 -11.72 2.54 -11.59
CA LYS A 123 -10.79 3.49 -10.93
C LYS A 123 -11.58 4.28 -9.90
N ARG A 124 -11.55 3.84 -8.64
CA ARG A 124 -12.10 4.64 -7.53
C ARG A 124 -11.09 5.72 -7.17
N LEU A 125 -11.58 6.94 -7.00
CA LEU A 125 -10.75 8.02 -6.46
C LEU A 125 -10.28 7.65 -5.05
N PRO A 126 -9.03 8.02 -4.68
CA PRO A 126 -8.54 7.83 -3.32
C PRO A 126 -9.49 8.54 -2.35
N ARG A 127 -9.87 7.87 -1.28
CA ARG A 127 -10.56 8.50 -0.17
C ARG A 127 -9.52 9.03 0.80
N TYR A 128 -9.68 10.25 1.24
CA TYR A 128 -8.76 10.97 2.12
C TYR A 128 -9.53 11.87 3.06
N VAL A 129 -8.88 12.41 4.06
CA VAL A 129 -9.45 13.43 4.95
C VAL A 129 -9.42 14.76 4.21
N ASP A 130 -10.59 15.26 3.84
CA ASP A 130 -10.72 16.47 2.98
C ASP A 130 -10.45 17.76 3.76
N LYS A 131 -10.89 17.82 5.01
CA LYS A 131 -10.79 19.03 5.83
C LYS A 131 -9.46 19.07 6.59
N PRO A 132 -8.64 20.13 6.43
CA PRO A 132 -7.39 20.28 7.20
C PRO A 132 -7.62 20.25 8.72
N ALA A 133 -8.74 20.79 9.21
CA ALA A 133 -9.07 20.77 10.64
C ALA A 133 -9.28 19.35 11.17
N GLU A 134 -9.95 18.46 10.42
CA GLU A 134 -10.12 17.06 10.79
C GLU A 134 -8.75 16.33 10.82
N PHE A 135 -7.86 16.65 9.87
CA PHE A 135 -6.52 16.07 9.87
C PHE A 135 -5.69 16.55 11.07
N ALA A 136 -5.81 17.83 11.44
CA ALA A 136 -5.18 18.38 12.66
C ALA A 136 -5.71 17.68 13.93
N GLN A 137 -7.00 17.38 14.01
CA GLN A 137 -7.60 16.64 15.13
C GLN A 137 -7.01 15.22 15.25
N ILE A 138 -6.77 14.53 14.14
CA ILE A 138 -6.13 13.20 14.15
C ILE A 138 -4.70 13.29 14.67
N ILE A 139 -3.92 14.31 14.28
CA ILE A 139 -2.57 14.53 14.80
C ILE A 139 -2.61 14.86 16.31
N ALA A 140 -3.55 15.69 16.76
CA ALA A 140 -3.74 15.97 18.17
C ALA A 140 -4.12 14.71 19.00
N ALA A 141 -4.97 13.85 18.42
CA ALA A 141 -5.29 12.57 19.04
C ALA A 141 -4.06 11.65 19.16
N ALA A 142 -3.14 11.68 18.19
CA ALA A 142 -1.87 10.95 18.28
C ALA A 142 -0.95 11.51 19.38
N ALA A 143 -0.97 12.82 19.62
CA ALA A 143 -0.20 13.48 20.67
C ALA A 143 -0.74 13.21 22.09
N THR A 144 -1.99 12.78 22.21
CA THR A 144 -2.66 12.54 23.49
C THR A 144 -2.54 11.06 23.86
N PRO A 145 -2.17 10.75 25.13
CA PRO A 145 -2.17 9.37 25.62
C PRO A 145 -3.52 8.68 25.39
N ASP A 146 -3.49 7.45 24.91
CA ASP A 146 -4.71 6.67 24.69
C ASP A 146 -5.24 6.16 26.04
N PRO A 147 -6.41 6.61 26.50
CA PRO A 147 -6.95 6.20 27.81
C PRO A 147 -7.36 4.71 27.84
N GLY A 148 -7.59 4.10 26.68
CA GLY A 148 -7.91 2.67 26.55
C GLY A 148 -6.67 1.77 26.45
N ALA A 149 -5.48 2.35 26.27
CA ALA A 149 -4.26 1.55 26.17
C ALA A 149 -3.69 1.22 27.54
N ARG A 150 -3.28 -0.05 27.73
CA ARG A 150 -2.61 -0.49 28.97
C ARG A 150 -1.28 0.25 29.22
N ASP A 151 -0.57 0.60 28.16
CA ASP A 151 0.73 1.28 28.22
C ASP A 151 0.80 2.31 27.07
N PRO A 152 0.18 3.50 27.25
CA PRO A 152 0.14 4.53 26.23
C PRO A 152 1.53 5.13 26.00
N TRP A 153 1.84 5.43 24.73
CA TRP A 153 3.13 6.02 24.35
C TRP A 153 2.92 7.20 23.39
N ALA A 154 2.44 8.31 23.93
CA ALA A 154 2.05 9.48 23.13
C ALA A 154 3.21 10.09 22.33
N GLN A 155 4.45 10.11 22.88
CA GLN A 155 5.63 10.60 22.15
C GLN A 155 5.92 9.77 20.91
N ARG A 156 5.78 8.43 21.00
CA ARG A 156 5.90 7.53 19.83
C ARG A 156 4.81 7.80 18.82
N ASP A 157 3.59 7.90 19.27
CA ASP A 157 2.43 8.03 18.38
C ASP A 157 2.44 9.38 17.66
N LEU A 158 2.84 10.47 18.34
CA LEU A 158 3.06 11.76 17.71
C LEU A 158 4.20 11.73 16.69
N ALA A 159 5.33 11.09 17.00
CA ALA A 159 6.45 10.95 16.07
C ALA A 159 6.06 10.14 14.82
N LEU A 160 5.28 9.08 14.99
CA LEU A 160 4.71 8.30 13.88
C LEU A 160 3.77 9.14 13.02
N ALA A 161 2.84 9.86 13.64
CA ALA A 161 1.89 10.73 12.95
C ALA A 161 2.61 11.85 12.21
N GLY A 162 3.60 12.48 12.85
CA GLY A 162 4.43 13.53 12.25
C GLY A 162 5.21 13.04 11.04
N LEU A 163 5.86 11.87 11.12
CA LEU A 163 6.57 11.31 9.97
C LEU A 163 5.62 10.93 8.83
N LEU A 164 4.48 10.30 9.14
CA LEU A 164 3.49 9.97 8.11
C LEU A 164 2.95 11.23 7.42
N ALA A 165 2.71 12.31 8.19
CA ALA A 165 2.22 13.58 7.65
C ALA A 165 3.31 14.34 6.87
N GLY A 166 4.51 14.45 7.43
CA GLY A 166 5.59 15.25 6.85
C GLY A 166 6.28 14.61 5.65
N THR A 167 6.29 13.26 5.57
CA THR A 167 7.03 12.55 4.50
C THR A 167 6.14 11.79 3.53
N ALA A 168 4.87 11.65 3.85
CA ALA A 168 3.94 10.76 3.13
C ALA A 168 4.49 9.33 2.92
N ALA A 169 5.41 8.86 3.78
CA ALA A 169 6.02 7.54 3.66
C ALA A 169 4.99 6.41 3.78
N ARG A 170 5.28 5.25 3.18
CA ARG A 170 4.44 4.06 3.33
C ARG A 170 4.63 3.46 4.72
N ALA A 171 3.59 2.82 5.25
CA ALA A 171 3.66 2.14 6.55
C ALA A 171 4.89 1.23 6.68
N GLY A 172 5.19 0.45 5.64
CA GLY A 172 6.36 -0.43 5.62
C GLY A 172 7.69 0.32 5.62
N GLU A 173 7.75 1.49 4.99
CA GLU A 173 8.93 2.36 4.96
C GLU A 173 9.18 2.93 6.37
N VAL A 174 8.14 3.45 7.04
CA VAL A 174 8.24 3.99 8.40
C VAL A 174 8.63 2.91 9.42
N CYS A 175 8.04 1.72 9.33
CA CYS A 175 8.37 0.61 10.21
C CYS A 175 9.78 0.04 10.01
N ALA A 176 10.37 0.24 8.83
CA ALA A 176 11.71 -0.24 8.50
C ALA A 176 12.82 0.76 8.84
N LEU A 177 12.49 2.00 9.23
CA LEU A 177 13.49 3.03 9.57
C LEU A 177 14.39 2.57 10.71
N THR A 178 15.68 2.78 10.53
CA THR A 178 16.70 2.66 11.58
C THR A 178 17.08 4.04 12.10
N VAL A 179 17.65 4.10 13.31
CA VAL A 179 18.09 5.38 13.90
C VAL A 179 19.15 6.06 13.02
N GLY A 180 19.93 5.30 12.26
CA GLY A 180 20.90 5.83 11.30
C GLY A 180 20.30 6.51 10.09
N ASP A 181 19.01 6.30 9.82
CA ASP A 181 18.27 6.96 8.73
C ASP A 181 17.75 8.35 9.13
N LEU A 182 17.84 8.72 10.41
CA LEU A 182 17.46 10.02 10.93
C LEU A 182 18.69 10.92 11.01
N VAL A 183 18.72 12.00 10.24
CA VAL A 183 19.70 13.08 10.33
C VAL A 183 18.98 14.30 10.92
N LEU A 184 19.03 14.42 12.25
CA LEU A 184 18.28 15.44 12.99
C LEU A 184 19.08 16.72 13.24
N GLY A 185 20.41 16.66 13.13
CA GLY A 185 21.30 17.82 13.27
C GLY A 185 21.71 18.42 11.94
N GLY A 186 22.34 19.62 11.98
CA GLY A 186 22.80 20.34 10.81
C GLY A 186 21.79 21.34 10.28
N GLU A 187 22.10 22.01 9.16
CA GLU A 187 21.26 23.04 8.56
C GLU A 187 20.03 22.46 7.83
N GLU A 188 20.17 21.23 7.29
CA GLU A 188 19.11 20.55 6.51
C GLU A 188 18.82 19.17 7.12
N PRO A 189 18.02 19.10 8.20
CA PRO A 189 17.62 17.80 8.77
C PRO A 189 16.71 17.04 7.82
N TYR A 190 16.91 15.72 7.75
CA TYR A 190 16.12 14.85 6.90
C TYR A 190 15.98 13.42 7.46
N VAL A 191 15.00 12.69 6.95
CA VAL A 191 14.91 11.23 7.12
C VAL A 191 15.13 10.54 5.79
N ARG A 192 16.01 9.53 5.78
CA ARG A 192 16.28 8.68 4.63
C ARG A 192 15.28 7.54 4.55
N VAL A 193 14.45 7.54 3.53
CA VAL A 193 13.41 6.52 3.33
C VAL A 193 13.81 5.60 2.18
N ILE A 194 13.84 4.29 2.45
CA ILE A 194 14.14 3.26 1.46
C ILE A 194 12.84 2.67 0.94
N GLY A 195 12.52 2.91 -0.31
CA GLY A 195 11.31 2.44 -0.97
C GLY A 195 11.47 1.09 -1.67
N LYS A 196 10.44 0.70 -2.40
CA LYS A 196 10.43 -0.53 -3.21
C LYS A 196 11.55 -0.51 -4.26
N GLY A 197 12.31 -1.60 -4.37
CA GLY A 197 13.43 -1.71 -5.31
C GLY A 197 14.69 -0.97 -4.83
N SER A 198 14.82 -0.75 -3.52
CA SER A 198 15.95 -0.06 -2.89
C SER A 198 16.14 1.40 -3.37
N VAL A 199 15.08 2.00 -3.91
CA VAL A 199 15.10 3.43 -4.26
C VAL A 199 15.07 4.24 -2.96
N THR A 200 16.10 5.05 -2.76
CA THR A 200 16.26 5.89 -1.57
C THR A 200 15.80 7.30 -1.88
N ARG A 201 15.14 7.94 -0.92
CA ARG A 201 14.85 9.37 -0.95
C ARG A 201 15.10 9.99 0.42
N ASP A 202 15.67 11.18 0.43
CA ASP A 202 15.84 11.98 1.63
C ASP A 202 14.64 12.94 1.72
N CYS A 203 13.85 12.80 2.79
CA CYS A 203 12.68 13.62 3.03
C CYS A 203 13.07 14.70 4.05
N PRO A 204 13.00 16.00 3.72
CA PRO A 204 13.34 17.07 4.63
C PRO A 204 12.40 17.08 5.84
N LEU A 205 12.93 17.47 7.00
CA LEU A 205 12.19 17.56 8.26
C LEU A 205 12.10 19.02 8.68
N SER A 206 10.90 19.45 9.09
CA SER A 206 10.76 20.76 9.73
C SER A 206 11.37 20.73 11.13
N PRO A 207 11.78 21.91 11.68
CA PRO A 207 12.31 22.01 13.04
C PRO A 207 11.36 21.41 14.10
N GLU A 208 10.05 21.58 13.93
CA GLU A 208 9.03 21.06 14.82
C GLU A 208 9.03 19.51 14.80
N LEU A 209 9.13 18.91 13.62
CA LEU A 209 9.17 17.46 13.49
C LEU A 209 10.49 16.88 14.02
N VAL A 210 11.60 17.59 13.87
CA VAL A 210 12.88 17.25 14.52
C VAL A 210 12.69 17.18 16.03
N GLY A 211 12.13 18.22 16.66
CA GLY A 211 11.88 18.24 18.11
C GLY A 211 10.96 17.11 18.59
N VAL A 212 9.95 16.77 17.80
CA VAL A 212 9.06 15.62 18.08
C VAL A 212 9.83 14.30 18.03
N LEU A 213 10.69 14.09 17.03
CA LEU A 213 11.51 12.89 16.91
C LEU A 213 12.55 12.77 18.03
N GLU A 214 13.20 13.85 18.41
CA GLU A 214 14.11 13.91 19.55
C GLU A 214 13.44 13.56 20.86
N SER A 215 12.26 14.17 21.13
CA SER A 215 11.43 13.85 22.30
C SER A 215 11.05 12.36 22.34
N TYR A 216 10.72 11.79 21.20
CA TYR A 216 10.46 10.35 21.11
C TYR A 216 11.72 9.52 21.41
N LEU A 217 12.88 9.87 20.85
CA LEU A 217 14.13 9.12 21.08
C LEU A 217 14.55 9.16 22.56
N VAL A 218 14.35 10.28 23.25
CA VAL A 218 14.55 10.40 24.71
C VAL A 218 13.59 9.48 25.46
N SER A 219 12.30 9.51 25.15
CA SER A 219 11.28 8.63 25.73
C SER A 219 11.57 7.15 25.44
N ARG A 220 12.05 6.83 24.23
CA ARG A 220 12.48 5.48 23.85
C ARG A 220 13.65 5.00 24.71
N GLN A 221 14.68 5.83 24.89
CA GLN A 221 15.82 5.51 25.74
C GLN A 221 15.38 5.28 27.19
N ALA A 222 14.49 6.10 27.74
CA ALA A 222 13.95 5.91 29.09
C ALA A 222 13.25 4.55 29.25
N ARG A 223 12.53 4.08 28.22
CA ARG A 223 11.84 2.78 28.24
C ARG A 223 12.78 1.59 28.00
N THR A 224 13.80 1.73 27.16
CA THR A 224 14.73 0.64 26.83
C THR A 224 15.90 0.53 27.80
N GLY A 225 16.15 1.55 28.62
CA GLY A 225 17.30 1.65 29.52
C GLY A 225 18.63 1.88 28.82
N THR A 226 18.66 1.96 27.48
CA THR A 226 19.91 2.10 26.70
C THR A 226 19.75 3.07 25.53
N PRO A 227 20.79 3.84 25.18
CA PRO A 227 20.80 4.67 23.97
C PRO A 227 20.60 3.82 22.71
N ALA A 228 19.84 4.35 21.77
CA ALA A 228 19.66 3.68 20.48
C ALA A 228 20.92 3.76 19.61
N ARG A 229 21.29 2.65 18.97
CA ARG A 229 22.39 2.57 18.01
C ARG A 229 21.87 2.84 16.60
N LYS A 230 22.76 3.24 15.69
CA LYS A 230 22.40 3.54 14.28
C LYS A 230 21.61 2.41 13.59
N ARG A 231 21.88 1.15 13.92
CA ARG A 231 21.21 -0.03 13.32
C ARG A 231 19.89 -0.42 13.98
N ASP A 232 19.60 0.18 15.13
CA ASP A 232 18.38 -0.15 15.85
C ASP A 232 17.16 0.42 15.12
N PRO A 233 16.01 -0.28 15.13
CA PRO A 233 14.78 0.27 14.57
C PRO A 233 14.39 1.56 15.30
N VAL A 234 13.95 2.57 14.56
CA VAL A 234 13.46 3.82 15.15
C VAL A 234 12.27 3.50 16.04
N PHE A 235 11.23 2.89 15.47
CA PHE A 235 9.97 2.70 16.17
C PHE A 235 9.84 1.31 16.79
N LEU A 236 9.46 1.31 18.05
CA LEU A 236 9.21 0.12 18.84
C LEU A 236 7.72 0.04 19.22
N ASN A 237 7.22 -1.18 19.41
CA ASN A 237 5.93 -1.42 20.02
C ASN A 237 6.03 -1.36 21.57
N THR A 238 4.93 -1.53 22.28
CA THR A 238 4.89 -1.50 23.75
C THR A 238 5.66 -2.64 24.42
N ARG A 239 6.03 -3.70 23.67
CA ARG A 239 6.90 -4.79 24.14
C ARG A 239 8.37 -4.55 23.78
N LEU A 240 8.73 -3.34 23.36
CA LEU A 240 10.07 -2.94 22.93
C LEU A 240 10.63 -3.73 21.75
N ALA A 241 9.78 -4.43 20.99
CA ALA A 241 10.14 -5.06 19.73
C ALA A 241 9.90 -4.08 18.54
N PRO A 242 10.53 -4.31 17.38
CA PRO A 242 10.32 -3.49 16.19
C PRO A 242 8.82 -3.34 15.87
N LEU A 243 8.39 -2.12 15.53
CA LEU A 243 7.00 -1.83 15.18
C LEU A 243 6.62 -2.53 13.88
N SER A 244 5.54 -3.29 13.88
CA SER A 244 5.01 -3.90 12.67
C SER A 244 4.03 -2.96 11.95
N THR A 245 3.85 -3.17 10.64
CA THR A 245 2.85 -2.41 9.86
C THR A 245 1.42 -2.62 10.36
N ALA A 246 1.12 -3.80 10.91
CA ALA A 246 -0.18 -4.07 11.51
C ALA A 246 -0.38 -3.27 12.82
N ALA A 247 0.67 -3.17 13.66
CA ALA A 247 0.62 -2.36 14.87
C ALA A 247 0.50 -0.87 14.54
N LEU A 248 1.23 -0.38 13.53
CA LEU A 248 1.09 0.99 13.04
C LEU A 248 -0.34 1.26 12.54
N ASP A 249 -0.90 0.38 11.71
CA ASP A 249 -2.28 0.54 11.21
C ASP A 249 -3.31 0.56 12.36
N HIS A 250 -3.10 -0.25 13.39
CA HIS A 250 -3.92 -0.25 14.60
C HIS A 250 -3.83 1.09 15.35
N SER A 251 -2.61 1.64 15.57
CA SER A 251 -2.43 2.95 16.21
C SER A 251 -3.14 4.05 15.41
N VAL A 252 -2.97 4.07 14.09
CA VAL A 252 -3.62 5.08 13.22
C VAL A 252 -5.15 4.97 13.31
N ARG A 253 -5.72 3.76 13.32
CA ARG A 253 -7.18 3.57 13.55
C ARG A 253 -7.64 4.15 14.88
N GLY A 254 -6.85 3.95 15.93
CA GLY A 254 -7.11 4.53 17.25
C GLY A 254 -7.10 6.07 17.23
N TRP A 255 -6.18 6.70 16.47
CA TRP A 255 -6.15 8.17 16.34
C TRP A 255 -7.40 8.70 15.64
N PHE A 256 -7.84 8.06 14.53
CA PHE A 256 -9.09 8.42 13.85
C PHE A 256 -10.29 8.29 14.77
N ALA A 257 -10.39 7.20 15.52
CA ALA A 257 -11.50 6.97 16.45
C ALA A 257 -11.54 8.01 17.59
N ARG A 258 -10.38 8.36 18.18
CA ARG A 258 -10.31 9.38 19.25
C ARG A 258 -10.53 10.80 18.74
N ALA A 259 -10.23 11.06 17.46
CA ALA A 259 -10.51 12.34 16.81
C ALA A 259 -11.98 12.49 16.36
N ASP A 260 -12.79 11.43 16.48
CA ASP A 260 -14.14 11.35 15.91
C ASP A 260 -14.20 11.70 14.41
N VAL A 261 -13.15 11.27 13.68
CA VAL A 261 -13.04 11.47 12.24
C VAL A 261 -13.25 10.14 11.51
N PRO A 262 -14.18 10.06 10.55
CA PRO A 262 -14.42 8.83 9.82
C PRO A 262 -13.17 8.34 9.08
N LEU A 263 -12.76 7.10 9.36
CA LEU A 263 -11.62 6.49 8.67
C LEU A 263 -12.01 6.12 7.24
N PRO A 264 -11.29 6.62 6.22
CA PRO A 264 -11.47 6.18 4.84
C PRO A 264 -11.24 4.67 4.68
N PRO A 265 -12.02 3.97 3.83
CA PRO A 265 -11.86 2.53 3.62
C PRO A 265 -10.45 2.13 3.17
N GLY A 266 -9.91 1.09 3.76
CA GLY A 266 -8.59 0.55 3.46
C GLY A 266 -7.64 0.54 4.65
N ALA A 267 -6.34 0.51 4.39
CA ALA A 267 -5.31 0.62 5.42
C ALA A 267 -5.25 2.06 5.95
N ALA A 268 -5.31 2.21 7.28
CA ALA A 268 -5.40 3.52 7.92
C ALA A 268 -4.16 4.38 7.65
N ALA A 269 -2.96 3.81 7.68
CA ALA A 269 -1.73 4.52 7.33
C ALA A 269 -1.70 4.98 5.85
N HIS A 270 -2.44 4.33 4.95
CA HIS A 270 -2.61 4.78 3.57
C HIS A 270 -3.50 6.02 3.48
N ALA A 271 -4.48 6.17 4.39
CA ALA A 271 -5.31 7.37 4.47
C ALA A 271 -4.47 8.63 4.75
N PHE A 272 -3.46 8.53 5.64
CA PHE A 272 -2.50 9.63 5.85
C PHE A 272 -1.79 10.02 4.57
N ARG A 273 -1.18 9.06 3.89
CA ARG A 273 -0.47 9.30 2.63
C ARG A 273 -1.35 9.90 1.55
N HIS A 274 -2.59 9.42 1.42
CA HIS A 274 -3.56 10.00 0.48
C HIS A 274 -3.95 11.43 0.86
N THR A 275 -4.14 11.68 2.15
CA THR A 275 -4.45 13.02 2.66
C THR A 275 -3.32 14.01 2.35
N VAL A 276 -2.07 13.66 2.66
CA VAL A 276 -0.91 14.53 2.35
C VAL A 276 -0.81 14.80 0.85
N ALA A 277 -0.94 13.79 0.01
CA ALA A 277 -0.91 13.97 -1.44
C ALA A 277 -2.01 14.93 -1.94
N MET A 278 -3.22 14.79 -1.41
CA MET A 278 -4.34 15.65 -1.79
C MET A 278 -4.22 17.08 -1.26
N GLN A 279 -3.66 17.26 -0.06
CA GLN A 279 -3.39 18.58 0.49
C GLN A 279 -2.32 19.32 -0.33
N LEU A 280 -1.22 18.66 -0.72
CA LEU A 280 -0.20 19.25 -1.58
C LEU A 280 -0.77 19.71 -2.93
N ILE A 281 -1.60 18.87 -3.55
CA ILE A 281 -2.29 19.25 -4.79
C ILE A 281 -3.24 20.43 -4.54
N GLY A 282 -3.90 20.45 -3.38
CA GLY A 282 -4.77 21.55 -2.96
C GLY A 282 -4.04 22.87 -2.79
N LEU A 283 -2.78 22.83 -2.38
CA LEU A 283 -1.88 23.98 -2.27
C LEU A 283 -1.31 24.44 -3.63
N GLY A 284 -1.61 23.71 -4.72
CA GLY A 284 -1.14 24.04 -6.06
C GLY A 284 0.17 23.39 -6.45
N GLU A 285 0.69 22.47 -5.63
CA GLU A 285 1.91 21.75 -5.94
C GLU A 285 1.77 20.89 -7.19
N SER A 286 2.85 20.83 -7.99
CA SER A 286 2.84 20.07 -9.22
C SER A 286 2.75 18.55 -8.97
N ALA A 287 2.16 17.83 -9.93
CA ALA A 287 2.11 16.36 -9.85
C ALA A 287 3.51 15.73 -9.72
N THR A 288 4.55 16.37 -10.25
CA THR A 288 5.94 15.94 -10.15
C THR A 288 6.44 16.03 -8.71
N VAL A 289 6.24 17.18 -8.04
CA VAL A 289 6.61 17.36 -6.63
C VAL A 289 5.90 16.33 -5.74
N VAL A 290 4.60 16.12 -5.97
CA VAL A 290 3.84 15.10 -5.24
C VAL A 290 4.38 13.69 -5.53
N GLN A 291 4.75 13.40 -6.77
CA GLN A 291 5.36 12.12 -7.15
C GLN A 291 6.69 11.87 -6.44
N ASP A 292 7.56 12.86 -6.42
CA ASP A 292 8.89 12.78 -5.81
C ASP A 292 8.77 12.56 -4.30
N LEU A 293 7.93 13.32 -3.60
CA LEU A 293 7.66 13.12 -2.18
C LEU A 293 7.10 11.72 -1.90
N LEU A 294 6.16 11.26 -2.72
CA LEU A 294 5.57 9.93 -2.59
C LEU A 294 6.53 8.79 -2.97
N GLY A 295 7.62 9.06 -3.67
CA GLY A 295 8.53 8.03 -4.21
C GLY A 295 7.80 7.07 -5.15
N HIS A 296 7.01 7.63 -6.09
CA HIS A 296 6.34 6.84 -7.12
C HIS A 296 7.27 6.63 -8.31
N ALA A 297 7.61 5.38 -8.62
CA ALA A 297 8.39 5.02 -9.81
C ALA A 297 7.65 5.29 -11.13
N SER A 298 6.36 5.64 -11.10
CA SER A 298 5.52 5.85 -12.29
C SER A 298 4.50 6.96 -12.05
N LEU A 299 4.40 7.87 -13.02
CA LEU A 299 3.37 8.94 -13.09
C LEU A 299 1.94 8.38 -13.02
N SER A 300 1.70 7.15 -13.49
CA SER A 300 0.36 6.55 -13.45
C SER A 300 -0.19 6.42 -12.02
N SER A 301 0.68 6.27 -11.02
CA SER A 301 0.28 6.23 -9.61
C SER A 301 -0.11 7.61 -9.07
N THR A 302 0.49 8.69 -9.60
CA THR A 302 0.19 10.07 -9.20
C THR A 302 -0.99 10.65 -9.99
N GLN A 303 -1.23 10.18 -11.22
CA GLN A 303 -2.39 10.57 -12.04
C GLN A 303 -3.74 10.31 -11.34
N VAL A 304 -3.79 9.38 -10.40
CA VAL A 304 -4.99 9.12 -9.61
C VAL A 304 -5.33 10.33 -8.73
N TYR A 305 -4.32 11.01 -8.18
CA TYR A 305 -4.51 12.20 -7.35
C TYR A 305 -4.84 13.44 -8.19
N THR A 306 -4.20 13.62 -9.35
CA THR A 306 -4.52 14.74 -10.25
C THR A 306 -5.94 14.66 -10.79
N LYS A 307 -6.47 13.45 -11.04
CA LYS A 307 -7.89 13.24 -11.40
C LYS A 307 -8.85 13.54 -10.23
N ALA A 308 -8.43 13.26 -9.00
CA ALA A 308 -9.23 13.57 -7.80
C ALA A 308 -9.33 15.08 -7.53
N ALA A 309 -8.34 15.84 -8.00
CA ALA A 309 -8.26 17.29 -7.85
C ALA A 309 -9.19 18.11 -8.77
N GLY A 310 -10.21 17.52 -9.36
CA GLY A 310 -11.13 18.21 -10.29
C GLY A 310 -11.74 19.52 -9.74
N ARG A 311 -11.86 19.64 -8.42
CA ARG A 311 -12.26 20.90 -7.75
C ARG A 311 -11.19 22.01 -7.91
N HIS A 312 -9.93 21.66 -7.82
CA HIS A 312 -8.78 22.58 -7.96
C HIS A 312 -8.60 23.00 -9.42
N VAL A 313 -8.85 22.09 -10.38
CA VAL A 313 -8.87 22.42 -11.80
C VAL A 313 -9.97 23.43 -12.12
N ARG A 314 -11.15 23.33 -11.52
CA ARG A 314 -12.22 24.34 -11.66
C ARG A 314 -11.83 25.67 -11.04
N ALA A 315 -11.22 25.67 -9.85
CA ALA A 315 -10.75 26.89 -9.20
C ALA A 315 -9.67 27.59 -10.04
N ALA A 316 -8.69 26.84 -10.55
CA ALA A 316 -7.66 27.34 -11.44
C ALA A 316 -8.24 27.88 -12.76
N ALA A 317 -9.18 27.17 -13.38
CA ALA A 317 -9.86 27.63 -14.58
C ALA A 317 -10.68 28.92 -14.34
N ASN A 318 -11.24 29.07 -13.13
CA ASN A 318 -11.95 30.29 -12.74
C ASN A 318 -11.02 31.48 -12.45
N ALA A 319 -9.77 31.23 -12.09
CA ALA A 319 -8.74 32.24 -11.84
C ALA A 319 -8.03 32.71 -13.11
N LEU A 320 -8.28 32.09 -14.28
CA LEU A 320 -7.65 32.52 -15.54
C LEU A 320 -8.12 33.94 -15.94
N PRO A 321 -7.18 34.85 -16.23
CA PRO A 321 -7.51 36.22 -16.64
C PRO A 321 -8.47 36.32 -17.85
N LEU A 322 -8.41 35.32 -18.74
CA LEU A 322 -9.25 35.23 -19.92
C LEU A 322 -10.76 35.21 -19.58
N ARG A 323 -11.15 34.61 -18.45
CA ARG A 323 -12.54 34.59 -18.00
C ARG A 323 -13.05 35.96 -17.55
N GLN A 324 -12.20 36.79 -16.96
CA GLN A 324 -12.53 38.16 -16.62
C GLN A 324 -12.68 38.97 -17.91
N LEU A 325 -11.76 38.86 -18.84
CA LEU A 325 -11.83 39.49 -20.16
C LEU A 325 -13.10 39.14 -20.94
N VAL A 326 -13.52 37.86 -20.95
CA VAL A 326 -14.75 37.41 -21.63
C VAL A 326 -16.01 37.91 -20.95
N ARG A 327 -15.99 38.06 -19.62
CA ARG A 327 -17.14 38.60 -18.84
C ARG A 327 -17.38 40.08 -19.12
N ASP A 328 -16.31 40.82 -19.44
CA ASP A 328 -16.33 42.27 -19.66
C ASP A 328 -16.55 42.63 -21.12
N LEU A 329 -16.65 41.64 -22.04
CA LEU A 329 -17.01 41.91 -23.42
C LEU A 329 -18.48 42.34 -23.53
N PRO A 330 -18.79 43.37 -24.35
CA PRO A 330 -20.18 43.78 -24.60
C PRO A 330 -20.95 42.62 -25.21
N LYS A 331 -22.12 42.32 -24.65
CA LYS A 331 -22.99 41.29 -25.20
C LYS A 331 -23.40 41.70 -26.63
N PRO A 332 -23.37 40.77 -27.62
CA PRO A 332 -23.86 41.11 -28.95
C PRO A 332 -25.31 41.59 -28.85
N SER A 333 -25.58 42.70 -29.48
CA SER A 333 -26.94 43.24 -29.59
C SER A 333 -27.83 42.26 -30.34
N PRO A 334 -29.12 42.11 -29.97
CA PRO A 334 -30.05 41.13 -30.58
C PRO A 334 -30.30 41.43 -32.06
#